data_70fb0d2f668511532d58f34d6e4adbf6
#
_entry.id   70fb0d2f668511532d58f34d6e4adbf6
#
_cell.length_a   1.000
_cell.length_b   1.000
_cell.length_c   1.000
_cell.angle_alpha   90.00
_cell.angle_beta   90.00
_cell.angle_gamma   90.00
#
_symmetry.space_group_name_H-M   'P 1'
#
loop_
_entity.id
_entity.type
_entity.pdbx_description
1 polymer ?
#
loop_
_entity_poly.entity_id
_entity_poly.type
_entity_poly.pdbx_seq_one_letter_code
_entity_poly.pdbx_strand_id
1 'polypeptide(L)'
;MARITMRNSQKATFAEVFEIYISAVTARGVKDKTIATYKQHFHAISKRLDVSLPINRLNSTALDNMILQMRKEGLSDSSINSYTRTLKCFLSWCNEEGYTKANLKIYKAAETVKETYSDEELLTLLAKPDADCKFCEYRNWVIVNFLLNSGCRAATVRNIQNQDVDLSRRQIVLRHTKNGKVQVIPLCSAMVSILRDYMAVREGESSDYLFCNEFGGFLTENALRLAIVKYNNSRGVERTSIHPFRHTFARKYLVDCGGDAFSLQQIMGHSTLKMTRHYCNLFNDDIIENHEQHSPLAQLTRSKRQTIKK
;
A
#
# COMPACT_ATOMS: atom_id res chain seq x y z
N MET A 1 6.05 19.79 41.88
CA MET A 1 5.10 20.82 41.40
C MET A 1 3.81 20.09 41.04
N ALA A 2 2.70 20.41 41.69
CA ALA A 2 1.40 19.79 41.42
C ALA A 2 0.89 20.24 40.05
N ARG A 3 0.54 19.28 39.17
CA ARG A 3 -0.04 19.52 37.87
C ARG A 3 -1.41 20.17 38.05
N ILE A 4 -1.59 21.38 37.57
CA ILE A 4 -2.88 22.07 37.60
C ILE A 4 -3.79 21.30 36.62
N THR A 5 -4.63 20.42 37.14
CA THR A 5 -5.70 19.75 36.39
C THR A 5 -6.84 20.74 36.21
N MET A 6 -7.04 21.19 34.98
CA MET A 6 -8.18 22.06 34.67
C MET A 6 -9.48 21.33 34.96
N ARG A 7 -10.22 21.76 35.99
CA ARG A 7 -11.56 21.26 36.37
C ARG A 7 -12.63 21.46 35.26
N ASN A 8 -12.30 22.05 34.13
CA ASN A 8 -13.18 22.30 32.98
C ASN A 8 -13.28 21.14 31.97
N SER A 9 -12.47 20.07 32.12
CA SER A 9 -12.47 18.93 31.20
C SER A 9 -13.78 18.15 31.14
N GLN A 10 -14.61 18.25 32.21
CA GLN A 10 -15.89 17.53 32.30
C GLN A 10 -17.03 18.13 31.45
N LYS A 11 -16.88 19.36 30.94
CA LYS A 11 -17.91 20.04 30.13
C LYS A 11 -17.53 20.18 28.66
N ALA A 12 -16.26 19.91 28.30
CA ALA A 12 -15.81 20.07 26.93
C ALA A 12 -16.55 19.09 26.00
N THR A 13 -17.04 19.62 24.89
CA THR A 13 -17.73 18.83 23.86
C THR A 13 -16.76 17.92 23.13
N PHE A 14 -17.27 16.87 22.49
CA PHE A 14 -16.48 15.99 21.66
C PHE A 14 -15.75 16.78 20.55
N ALA A 15 -16.42 17.75 19.91
CA ALA A 15 -15.83 18.57 18.85
C ALA A 15 -14.67 19.43 19.36
N GLU A 16 -14.83 20.12 20.51
CA GLU A 16 -13.78 20.93 21.11
C GLU A 16 -12.54 20.09 21.47
N VAL A 17 -12.75 18.92 22.09
CA VAL A 17 -11.66 18.02 22.46
C VAL A 17 -10.96 17.45 21.23
N PHE A 18 -11.70 17.25 20.13
CA PHE A 18 -11.08 16.82 18.87
C PHE A 18 -10.13 17.88 18.29
N GLU A 19 -10.49 19.17 18.34
CA GLU A 19 -9.58 20.24 17.88
C GLU A 19 -8.32 20.33 18.76
N ILE A 20 -8.45 20.10 20.07
CA ILE A 20 -7.30 20.02 20.98
C ILE A 20 -6.41 18.83 20.60
N TYR A 21 -7.01 17.65 20.30
CA TYR A 21 -6.29 16.48 19.82
C TYR A 21 -5.53 16.76 18.52
N ILE A 22 -6.17 17.39 17.54
CA ILE A 22 -5.51 17.76 16.27
C ILE A 22 -4.30 18.66 16.55
N SER A 23 -4.43 19.66 17.42
CA SER A 23 -3.31 20.53 17.80
C SER A 23 -2.17 19.74 18.48
N ALA A 24 -2.51 18.80 19.37
CA ALA A 24 -1.54 17.96 20.06
C ALA A 24 -0.79 17.02 19.10
N VAL A 25 -1.48 16.36 18.16
CA VAL A 25 -0.80 15.47 17.18
C VAL A 25 0.00 16.25 16.15
N THR A 26 -0.40 17.48 15.81
CA THR A 26 0.37 18.39 14.96
C THR A 26 1.69 18.78 15.66
N ALA A 27 1.63 19.16 16.92
CA ALA A 27 2.81 19.48 17.73
C ALA A 27 3.78 18.29 17.88
N ARG A 28 3.26 17.05 17.84
CA ARG A 28 4.06 15.81 17.85
C ARG A 28 4.66 15.45 16.49
N GLY A 29 4.48 16.26 15.44
CA GLY A 29 5.05 16.07 14.11
C GLY A 29 4.32 15.01 13.26
N VAL A 30 3.05 14.75 13.52
CA VAL A 30 2.25 13.87 12.66
C VAL A 30 2.09 14.53 11.28
N LYS A 31 2.30 13.75 10.21
CA LYS A 31 2.29 14.26 8.82
C LYS A 31 0.93 14.89 8.46
N ASP A 32 0.95 16.01 7.75
CA ASP A 32 -0.25 16.76 7.32
C ASP A 32 -1.30 15.89 6.62
N LYS A 33 -0.88 14.96 5.77
CA LYS A 33 -1.78 14.00 5.10
C LYS A 33 -2.55 13.13 6.12
N THR A 34 -1.93 12.76 7.24
CA THR A 34 -2.58 11.98 8.31
C THR A 34 -3.57 12.86 9.07
N ILE A 35 -3.20 14.10 9.37
CA ILE A 35 -4.07 15.10 10.02
C ILE A 35 -5.31 15.37 9.15
N ALA A 36 -5.12 15.58 7.84
CA ALA A 36 -6.23 15.73 6.90
C ALA A 36 -7.17 14.50 6.90
N THR A 37 -6.60 13.30 6.97
CA THR A 37 -7.39 12.06 7.09
C THR A 37 -8.18 12.02 8.41
N TYR A 38 -7.58 12.42 9.53
CA TYR A 38 -8.28 12.49 10.82
C TYR A 38 -9.47 13.45 10.77
N LYS A 39 -9.29 14.64 10.18
CA LYS A 39 -10.37 15.63 10.01
C LYS A 39 -11.48 15.11 9.10
N GLN A 40 -11.12 14.46 7.98
CA GLN A 40 -12.10 13.84 7.07
C GLN A 40 -12.91 12.73 7.77
N HIS A 41 -12.22 11.87 8.54
CA HIS A 41 -12.89 10.81 9.30
C HIS A 41 -13.78 11.38 10.41
N PHE A 42 -13.32 12.42 11.10
CA PHE A 42 -14.13 13.11 12.10
C PHE A 42 -15.42 13.68 11.50
N HIS A 43 -15.33 14.32 10.33
CA HIS A 43 -16.51 14.80 9.61
C HIS A 43 -17.50 13.66 9.27
N ALA A 44 -17.01 12.48 8.88
CA ALA A 44 -17.87 11.32 8.64
C ALA A 44 -18.50 10.79 9.93
N ILE A 45 -17.79 10.84 11.06
CA ILE A 45 -18.24 10.44 12.39
C ILE A 45 -19.29 11.43 12.91
N SER A 46 -19.08 12.75 12.78
CA SER A 46 -19.98 13.79 13.28
C SER A 46 -21.38 13.80 12.63
N LYS A 47 -21.51 13.16 11.46
CA LYS A 47 -22.83 12.94 10.84
C LYS A 47 -23.69 11.89 11.55
N ARG A 48 -23.10 11.07 12.44
CA ARG A 48 -23.72 9.87 13.04
C ARG A 48 -23.57 9.83 14.55
N LEU A 49 -22.80 10.73 15.10
CA LEU A 49 -22.56 10.88 16.53
C LEU A 49 -22.74 12.36 16.89
N ASP A 50 -23.53 12.65 17.92
CA ASP A 50 -23.70 14.02 18.38
C ASP A 50 -22.41 14.52 19.08
N VAL A 51 -21.63 15.28 18.30
CA VAL A 51 -20.33 15.81 18.75
C VAL A 51 -20.46 17.10 19.56
N SER A 52 -21.68 17.63 19.73
CA SER A 52 -21.97 18.79 20.61
C SER A 52 -22.08 18.39 22.08
N LEU A 53 -22.28 17.11 22.35
CA LEU A 53 -22.37 16.60 23.72
C LEU A 53 -21.01 16.58 24.40
N PRO A 54 -20.97 16.74 25.74
CA PRO A 54 -19.75 16.54 26.52
C PRO A 54 -19.13 15.15 26.26
N ILE A 55 -17.84 15.10 26.01
CA ILE A 55 -17.15 13.86 25.63
C ILE A 55 -17.22 12.78 26.72
N ASN A 56 -17.34 13.16 27.99
CA ASN A 56 -17.49 12.22 29.09
C ASN A 56 -18.86 11.50 29.12
N ARG A 57 -19.85 11.96 28.35
CA ARG A 57 -21.13 11.27 28.12
C ARG A 57 -21.08 10.22 27.03
N LEU A 58 -19.97 10.17 26.27
CA LEU A 58 -19.77 9.13 25.26
C LEU A 58 -19.67 7.77 25.92
N ASN A 59 -20.49 6.84 25.49
CA ASN A 59 -20.52 5.46 25.98
C ASN A 59 -20.45 4.46 24.83
N SER A 60 -20.28 3.17 25.16
CA SER A 60 -20.18 2.09 24.18
C SER A 60 -21.44 1.97 23.30
N THR A 61 -22.62 2.20 23.88
CA THR A 61 -23.89 2.12 23.14
C THR A 61 -23.97 3.16 22.02
N ALA A 62 -23.54 4.41 22.28
CA ALA A 62 -23.50 5.46 21.26
C ALA A 62 -22.53 5.08 20.11
N LEU A 63 -21.38 4.49 20.46
CA LEU A 63 -20.39 4.04 19.48
C LEU A 63 -20.90 2.85 18.65
N ASP A 64 -21.57 1.89 19.26
CA ASP A 64 -22.17 0.75 18.58
C ASP A 64 -23.30 1.20 17.65
N ASN A 65 -24.15 2.14 18.09
CA ASN A 65 -25.21 2.71 17.26
C ASN A 65 -24.65 3.46 16.04
N MET A 66 -23.56 4.21 16.19
CA MET A 66 -22.86 4.84 15.08
C MET A 66 -22.39 3.79 14.04
N ILE A 67 -21.81 2.68 14.49
CA ILE A 67 -21.37 1.59 13.60
C ILE A 67 -22.56 0.94 12.89
N LEU A 68 -23.65 0.67 13.63
CA LEU A 68 -24.88 0.11 13.05
C LEU A 68 -25.48 1.05 12.00
N GLN A 69 -25.46 2.36 12.25
CA GLN A 69 -25.93 3.34 11.27
C GLN A 69 -25.04 3.34 10.02
N MET A 70 -23.71 3.31 10.15
CA MET A 70 -22.78 3.20 9.01
C MET A 70 -23.08 1.96 8.16
N ARG A 71 -23.38 0.82 8.77
CA ARG A 71 -23.76 -0.41 8.07
C ARG A 71 -25.11 -0.28 7.36
N LYS A 72 -26.11 0.31 7.99
CA LYS A 72 -27.43 0.58 7.38
C LYS A 72 -27.33 1.50 6.15
N GLU A 73 -26.38 2.43 6.16
CA GLU A 73 -26.09 3.34 5.04
C GLU A 73 -25.25 2.65 3.94
N GLY A 74 -24.90 1.38 4.08
CA GLY A 74 -24.17 0.60 3.05
C GLY A 74 -22.66 0.86 3.00
N LEU A 75 -22.05 1.44 4.05
CA LEU A 75 -20.61 1.60 4.08
C LEU A 75 -19.92 0.24 4.17
N SER A 76 -18.83 0.08 3.41
CA SER A 76 -18.01 -1.14 3.49
C SER A 76 -17.37 -1.31 4.87
N ASP A 77 -17.18 -2.56 5.31
CA ASP A 77 -16.49 -2.87 6.56
C ASP A 77 -15.08 -2.26 6.62
N SER A 78 -14.40 -2.16 5.48
CA SER A 78 -13.10 -1.50 5.37
C SER A 78 -13.17 -0.01 5.71
N SER A 79 -14.20 0.69 5.20
CA SER A 79 -14.44 2.11 5.50
C SER A 79 -14.79 2.31 6.98
N ILE A 80 -15.70 1.49 7.52
CA ILE A 80 -16.08 1.53 8.94
C ILE A 80 -14.86 1.29 9.82
N ASN A 81 -14.01 0.31 9.49
CA ASN A 81 -12.77 0.06 10.23
C ASN A 81 -11.77 1.22 10.13
N SER A 82 -11.74 1.94 9.03
CA SER A 82 -10.88 3.12 8.89
C SER A 82 -11.32 4.24 9.82
N TYR A 83 -12.62 4.54 9.86
CA TYR A 83 -13.19 5.53 10.76
C TYR A 83 -13.04 5.15 12.24
N THR A 84 -13.34 3.90 12.58
CA THR A 84 -13.25 3.42 13.96
C THR A 84 -11.81 3.36 14.48
N ARG A 85 -10.81 3.09 13.63
CA ARG A 85 -9.39 3.18 13.99
C ARG A 85 -8.98 4.61 14.33
N THR A 86 -9.39 5.59 13.53
CA THR A 86 -9.13 7.00 13.84
C THR A 86 -9.80 7.40 15.16
N LEU A 87 -11.06 7.02 15.33
CA LEU A 87 -11.79 7.28 16.56
C LEU A 87 -11.13 6.62 17.78
N LYS A 88 -10.65 5.40 17.64
CA LYS A 88 -9.92 4.71 18.71
C LYS A 88 -8.63 5.42 19.08
N CYS A 89 -7.85 5.90 18.12
CA CYS A 89 -6.64 6.69 18.40
C CYS A 89 -6.99 7.96 19.19
N PHE A 90 -8.03 8.66 18.79
CA PHE A 90 -8.53 9.84 19.50
C PHE A 90 -9.01 9.51 20.92
N LEU A 91 -9.84 8.47 21.09
CA LEU A 91 -10.34 8.06 22.41
C LEU A 91 -9.23 7.57 23.34
N SER A 92 -8.20 6.89 22.79
CA SER A 92 -7.03 6.50 23.60
C SER A 92 -6.32 7.73 24.17
N TRP A 93 -6.07 8.73 23.33
CA TRP A 93 -5.50 10.00 23.76
C TRP A 93 -6.41 10.71 24.79
N CYS A 94 -7.72 10.74 24.56
CA CYS A 94 -8.69 11.33 25.52
C CYS A 94 -8.67 10.62 26.88
N ASN A 95 -8.49 9.30 26.89
CA ASN A 95 -8.36 8.53 28.14
C ASN A 95 -7.05 8.86 28.88
N GLU A 96 -5.94 9.01 28.15
CA GLU A 96 -4.64 9.41 28.72
C GLU A 96 -4.70 10.82 29.33
N GLU A 97 -5.43 11.75 28.70
CA GLU A 97 -5.59 13.13 29.16
C GLU A 97 -6.76 13.31 30.15
N GLY A 98 -7.51 12.25 30.46
CA GLY A 98 -8.58 12.26 31.46
C GLY A 98 -9.93 12.86 30.99
N TYR A 99 -10.13 13.02 29.69
CA TYR A 99 -11.40 13.56 29.15
C TYR A 99 -12.55 12.56 29.18
N THR A 100 -12.29 11.28 28.99
CA THR A 100 -13.32 10.23 28.95
C THR A 100 -12.74 8.89 29.39
N LYS A 101 -13.62 7.94 29.72
CA LYS A 101 -13.28 6.51 29.89
C LYS A 101 -13.84 5.63 28.78
N ALA A 102 -14.43 6.24 27.75
CA ALA A 102 -15.00 5.51 26.62
C ALA A 102 -13.91 4.71 25.88
N ASN A 103 -14.25 3.48 25.52
CA ASN A 103 -13.37 2.62 24.75
C ASN A 103 -14.15 2.01 23.58
N LEU A 104 -13.49 1.93 22.42
CA LEU A 104 -14.05 1.40 21.18
C LEU A 104 -13.40 0.06 20.85
N LYS A 105 -14.21 -0.99 20.72
CA LYS A 105 -13.75 -2.27 20.16
C LYS A 105 -13.74 -2.17 18.63
N ILE A 106 -12.60 -2.49 18.03
CA ILE A 106 -12.50 -2.60 16.57
C ILE A 106 -12.89 -4.04 16.20
N TYR A 107 -13.93 -4.18 15.41
CA TYR A 107 -14.33 -5.47 14.87
C TYR A 107 -13.41 -5.83 13.69
N LYS A 108 -12.98 -7.10 13.65
CA LYS A 108 -12.18 -7.59 12.52
C LYS A 108 -13.10 -7.67 11.29
N ALA A 109 -12.81 -6.88 10.26
CA ALA A 109 -13.44 -7.10 8.96
C ALA A 109 -13.01 -8.46 8.41
N ALA A 110 -13.90 -9.12 7.68
CA ALA A 110 -13.50 -10.29 6.90
C ALA A 110 -12.36 -9.92 5.94
N GLU A 111 -11.38 -10.79 5.83
CA GLU A 111 -10.29 -10.60 4.88
C GLU A 111 -10.85 -10.81 3.48
N THR A 112 -10.89 -9.75 2.69
CA THR A 112 -11.29 -9.85 1.28
C THR A 112 -10.11 -10.38 0.47
N VAL A 113 -10.38 -11.35 -0.43
CA VAL A 113 -9.40 -11.81 -1.42
C VAL A 113 -8.98 -10.61 -2.25
N LYS A 114 -7.67 -10.37 -2.30
CA LYS A 114 -7.14 -9.25 -3.08
C LYS A 114 -7.09 -9.63 -4.54
N GLU A 115 -7.63 -8.75 -5.36
CA GLU A 115 -7.62 -8.92 -6.80
C GLU A 115 -6.20 -8.89 -7.36
N THR A 116 -5.93 -9.82 -8.27
CA THR A 116 -4.71 -9.90 -9.06
C THR A 116 -5.05 -9.86 -10.55
N TYR A 117 -4.12 -9.44 -11.37
CA TYR A 117 -4.25 -9.55 -12.84
C TYR A 117 -4.10 -11.01 -13.26
N SER A 118 -4.86 -11.44 -14.27
CA SER A 118 -4.66 -12.73 -14.94
C SER A 118 -3.44 -12.66 -15.88
N ASP A 119 -2.98 -13.82 -16.36
CA ASP A 119 -1.85 -13.88 -17.29
C ASP A 119 -2.20 -13.24 -18.64
N GLU A 120 -3.44 -13.42 -19.12
CA GLU A 120 -3.92 -12.82 -20.36
C GLU A 120 -3.96 -11.29 -20.23
N GLU A 121 -4.49 -10.76 -19.12
CA GLU A 121 -4.48 -9.32 -18.84
C GLU A 121 -3.04 -8.78 -18.80
N LEU A 122 -2.13 -9.50 -18.14
CA LEU A 122 -0.71 -9.10 -18.08
C LEU A 122 -0.05 -9.11 -19.45
N LEU A 123 -0.21 -10.16 -20.23
CA LEU A 123 0.36 -10.23 -21.59
C LEU A 123 -0.10 -9.06 -22.46
N THR A 124 -1.38 -8.70 -22.37
CA THR A 124 -1.96 -7.55 -23.06
C THR A 124 -1.35 -6.22 -22.59
N LEU A 125 -1.20 -6.05 -21.26
CA LEU A 125 -0.65 -4.82 -20.69
C LEU A 125 0.87 -4.68 -20.90
N LEU A 126 1.60 -5.79 -21.01
CA LEU A 126 3.05 -5.81 -21.23
C LEU A 126 3.44 -5.70 -22.71
N ALA A 127 2.49 -5.85 -23.64
CA ALA A 127 2.77 -5.66 -25.06
C ALA A 127 3.32 -4.25 -25.31
N LYS A 128 4.48 -4.17 -25.99
CA LYS A 128 5.15 -2.89 -26.30
C LYS A 128 4.25 -2.07 -27.21
N PRO A 129 4.04 -0.79 -26.93
CA PRO A 129 3.29 0.10 -27.85
C PRO A 129 4.07 0.32 -29.14
N ASP A 130 3.36 0.77 -30.18
CA ASP A 130 3.92 1.07 -31.50
C ASP A 130 4.98 2.18 -31.42
N ALA A 131 5.87 2.23 -32.42
CA ALA A 131 7.00 3.17 -32.43
C ALA A 131 6.57 4.65 -32.52
N ASP A 132 5.39 4.92 -33.03
CA ASP A 132 4.78 6.26 -33.17
C ASP A 132 3.88 6.64 -31.99
N CYS A 133 3.84 5.84 -30.93
CA CYS A 133 3.05 6.11 -29.74
C CYS A 133 3.48 7.40 -29.04
N LYS A 134 2.56 8.05 -28.33
CA LYS A 134 2.86 9.24 -27.53
C LYS A 134 3.76 8.88 -26.34
N PHE A 135 4.65 9.81 -25.94
CA PHE A 135 5.51 9.66 -24.76
C PHE A 135 4.75 9.18 -23.51
N CYS A 136 3.57 9.72 -23.25
CA CYS A 136 2.75 9.31 -22.11
C CYS A 136 2.34 7.83 -22.16
N GLU A 137 2.07 7.29 -23.34
CA GLU A 137 1.72 5.88 -23.50
C GLU A 137 2.96 5.00 -23.30
N TYR A 138 4.08 5.36 -23.91
CA TYR A 138 5.34 4.67 -23.73
C TYR A 138 5.77 4.66 -22.25
N ARG A 139 5.75 5.81 -21.57
CA ARG A 139 6.00 5.93 -20.14
C ARG A 139 5.08 5.02 -19.32
N ASN A 140 3.77 4.99 -19.61
CA ASN A 140 2.80 4.18 -18.87
C ASN A 140 3.09 2.68 -19.04
N TRP A 141 3.46 2.26 -20.25
CA TRP A 141 3.94 0.90 -20.50
C TRP A 141 5.19 0.57 -19.65
N VAL A 142 6.17 1.46 -19.59
CA VAL A 142 7.36 1.26 -18.75
C VAL A 142 6.99 1.19 -17.27
N ILE A 143 6.06 2.04 -16.80
CA ILE A 143 5.56 2.00 -15.42
C ILE A 143 4.89 0.66 -15.10
N VAL A 144 4.06 0.13 -16.01
CA VAL A 144 3.39 -1.17 -15.82
C VAL A 144 4.41 -2.29 -15.72
N ASN A 145 5.40 -2.34 -16.62
CA ASN A 145 6.52 -3.29 -16.55
C ASN A 145 7.28 -3.17 -15.22
N PHE A 146 7.58 -1.95 -14.79
CA PHE A 146 8.27 -1.70 -13.54
C PHE A 146 7.45 -2.11 -12.31
N LEU A 147 6.15 -1.86 -12.32
CA LEU A 147 5.25 -2.30 -11.24
C LEU A 147 5.23 -3.83 -11.12
N LEU A 148 5.23 -4.54 -12.24
CA LEU A 148 5.27 -6.00 -12.26
C LEU A 148 6.66 -6.56 -11.91
N ASN A 149 7.75 -5.84 -12.24
CA ASN A 149 9.11 -6.23 -11.82
C ASN A 149 9.37 -6.07 -10.33
N SER A 150 8.73 -5.10 -9.68
CA SER A 150 9.14 -4.63 -8.35
C SER A 150 8.07 -4.72 -7.27
N GLY A 151 6.80 -4.78 -7.63
CA GLY A 151 5.68 -4.65 -6.69
C GLY A 151 5.66 -3.34 -5.91
N CYS A 152 6.33 -2.28 -6.40
CA CYS A 152 6.44 -1.01 -5.69
C CYS A 152 5.10 -0.32 -5.42
N ARG A 153 5.06 0.52 -4.39
CA ARG A 153 3.91 1.39 -4.14
C ARG A 153 3.90 2.56 -5.14
N ALA A 154 2.72 3.03 -5.53
CA ALA A 154 2.56 4.17 -6.43
C ALA A 154 3.36 5.41 -5.99
N ALA A 155 3.37 5.71 -4.69
CA ALA A 155 4.17 6.81 -4.15
C ALA A 155 5.68 6.62 -4.35
N THR A 156 6.18 5.40 -4.28
CA THR A 156 7.57 5.06 -4.54
C THR A 156 7.91 5.32 -6.01
N VAL A 157 7.11 4.77 -6.93
CA VAL A 157 7.29 4.94 -8.39
C VAL A 157 7.43 6.42 -8.77
N ARG A 158 6.57 7.28 -8.23
CA ARG A 158 6.56 8.73 -8.54
C ARG A 158 7.79 9.50 -8.06
N ASN A 159 8.48 8.98 -7.05
CA ASN A 159 9.60 9.68 -6.42
C ASN A 159 10.97 9.14 -6.85
N ILE A 160 11.03 8.15 -7.74
CA ILE A 160 12.30 7.67 -8.30
C ILE A 160 12.88 8.78 -9.19
N GLN A 161 14.17 9.06 -9.01
CA GLN A 161 14.93 9.97 -9.85
C GLN A 161 15.89 9.19 -10.77
N ASN A 162 16.37 9.83 -11.85
CA ASN A 162 17.31 9.21 -12.78
C ASN A 162 18.58 8.70 -12.06
N GLN A 163 19.09 9.48 -11.08
CA GLN A 163 20.26 9.12 -10.26
C GLN A 163 20.05 7.90 -9.35
N ASP A 164 18.82 7.47 -9.12
CA ASP A 164 18.53 6.28 -8.31
C ASP A 164 18.70 4.98 -9.11
N VAL A 165 18.77 5.08 -10.45
CA VAL A 165 18.83 3.94 -11.37
C VAL A 165 20.29 3.56 -11.66
N ASP A 166 20.68 2.36 -11.27
CA ASP A 166 21.98 1.77 -11.61
C ASP A 166 21.75 0.54 -12.51
N LEU A 167 21.80 0.79 -13.82
CA LEU A 167 21.59 -0.29 -14.81
C LEU A 167 22.75 -1.28 -14.83
N SER A 168 23.96 -0.87 -14.44
CA SER A 168 25.15 -1.74 -14.41
C SER A 168 25.04 -2.77 -13.29
N ARG A 169 24.55 -2.36 -12.13
CA ARG A 169 24.28 -3.23 -10.97
C ARG A 169 22.88 -3.83 -10.99
N ARG A 170 22.09 -3.53 -12.02
CA ARG A 170 20.70 -3.98 -12.16
C ARG A 170 19.83 -3.68 -10.92
N GLN A 171 19.86 -2.44 -10.45
CA GLN A 171 19.13 -2.04 -9.26
C GLN A 171 18.65 -0.60 -9.32
N ILE A 172 17.62 -0.29 -8.53
CA ILE A 172 17.22 1.07 -8.18
C ILE A 172 17.38 1.24 -6.68
N VAL A 173 18.05 2.32 -6.27
CA VAL A 173 18.32 2.64 -4.86
C VAL A 173 17.38 3.74 -4.40
N LEU A 174 16.36 3.37 -3.65
CA LEU A 174 15.39 4.32 -3.10
C LEU A 174 15.93 4.91 -1.80
N ARG A 175 16.36 6.17 -1.85
CA ARG A 175 16.92 6.89 -0.69
C ARG A 175 15.83 7.48 0.20
N HIS A 176 14.68 7.83 -0.37
CA HIS A 176 13.56 8.46 0.33
C HIS A 176 12.35 7.53 0.44
N THR A 177 12.35 6.65 1.43
CA THR A 177 11.20 5.78 1.72
C THR A 177 10.33 6.34 2.85
N LYS A 178 9.09 5.88 2.94
CA LYS A 178 8.15 6.30 4.00
C LYS A 178 8.71 6.06 5.42
N ASN A 179 9.61 5.09 5.58
CA ASN A 179 10.18 4.66 6.85
C ASN A 179 11.62 5.18 7.07
N GLY A 180 12.13 6.07 6.21
CA GLY A 180 13.49 6.61 6.30
C GLY A 180 14.62 5.60 6.01
N LYS A 181 14.29 4.35 5.64
CA LYS A 181 15.27 3.31 5.32
C LYS A 181 15.55 3.28 3.82
N VAL A 182 16.82 3.14 3.45
CA VAL A 182 17.20 2.89 2.06
C VAL A 182 16.63 1.53 1.64
N GLN A 183 15.99 1.50 0.45
CA GLN A 183 15.48 0.27 -0.14
C GLN A 183 16.14 0.07 -1.50
N VAL A 184 16.63 -1.13 -1.76
CA VAL A 184 17.18 -1.54 -3.06
C VAL A 184 16.14 -2.41 -3.76
N ILE A 185 15.84 -2.07 -5.03
CA ILE A 185 14.93 -2.83 -5.89
C ILE A 185 15.78 -3.48 -6.98
N PRO A 186 15.80 -4.81 -7.07
CA PRO A 186 16.48 -5.51 -8.16
C PRO A 186 15.72 -5.36 -9.48
N LEU A 187 16.45 -5.34 -10.58
CA LEU A 187 15.92 -5.27 -11.94
C LEU A 187 16.29 -6.56 -12.68
N CYS A 188 15.30 -7.25 -13.26
CA CYS A 188 15.56 -8.34 -14.18
C CYS A 188 16.15 -7.79 -15.50
N SER A 189 16.78 -8.66 -16.32
CA SER A 189 17.43 -8.25 -17.55
C SER A 189 16.49 -7.54 -18.53
N ALA A 190 15.24 -8.01 -18.63
CA ALA A 190 14.21 -7.38 -19.45
C ALA A 190 13.91 -5.94 -18.98
N MET A 191 13.77 -5.72 -17.64
CA MET A 191 13.51 -4.40 -17.11
C MET A 191 14.71 -3.45 -17.29
N VAL A 192 15.93 -3.94 -17.23
CA VAL A 192 17.15 -3.17 -17.53
C VAL A 192 17.12 -2.66 -18.97
N SER A 193 16.76 -3.51 -19.95
CA SER A 193 16.63 -3.10 -21.36
C SER A 193 15.55 -2.04 -21.53
N ILE A 194 14.37 -2.29 -20.96
CA ILE A 194 13.24 -1.34 -21.03
C ILE A 194 13.61 0.03 -20.43
N LEU A 195 14.27 0.05 -19.27
CA LEU A 195 14.70 1.30 -18.64
C LEU A 195 15.78 2.02 -19.42
N ARG A 196 16.72 1.30 -20.02
CA ARG A 196 17.75 1.90 -20.87
C ARG A 196 17.13 2.63 -22.06
N ASP A 197 16.23 1.95 -22.78
CA ASP A 197 15.53 2.55 -23.92
C ASP A 197 14.67 3.75 -23.49
N TYR A 198 13.96 3.61 -22.36
CA TYR A 198 13.12 4.67 -21.84
C TYR A 198 13.93 5.90 -21.42
N MET A 199 15.05 5.71 -20.72
CA MET A 199 15.90 6.82 -20.27
C MET A 199 16.53 7.55 -21.45
N ALA A 200 16.85 6.86 -22.54
CA ALA A 200 17.32 7.47 -23.77
C ALA A 200 16.27 8.35 -24.44
N VAL A 201 15.00 7.94 -24.41
CA VAL A 201 13.88 8.74 -24.97
C VAL A 201 13.48 9.89 -24.04
N ARG A 202 13.51 9.62 -22.73
CA ARG A 202 13.09 10.60 -21.71
C ARG A 202 14.08 11.75 -21.59
N GLU A 203 15.38 11.44 -21.76
CA GLU A 203 16.49 12.39 -21.53
C GLU A 203 16.48 13.00 -20.10
N GLY A 204 17.08 14.16 -19.87
CA GLY A 204 17.02 14.95 -18.65
C GLY A 204 18.15 14.70 -17.65
N GLU A 205 18.17 15.51 -16.59
CA GLU A 205 19.22 15.54 -15.60
C GLU A 205 19.13 14.40 -14.58
N SER A 206 20.21 14.17 -13.85
CA SER A 206 20.30 13.12 -12.81
C SER A 206 19.26 13.29 -11.69
N SER A 207 18.94 14.53 -11.34
CA SER A 207 17.97 14.89 -10.29
C SER A 207 16.51 14.85 -10.73
N ASP A 208 16.25 14.69 -12.03
CA ASP A 208 14.90 14.64 -12.56
C ASP A 208 14.18 13.33 -12.19
N TYR A 209 12.85 13.41 -12.12
CA TYR A 209 12.03 12.24 -11.86
C TYR A 209 12.11 11.27 -13.04
N LEU A 210 12.37 9.99 -12.75
CA LEU A 210 12.41 8.94 -13.77
C LEU A 210 11.08 8.88 -14.54
N PHE A 211 9.96 8.83 -13.82
CA PHE A 211 8.61 8.83 -14.39
C PHE A 211 7.97 10.21 -14.25
N CYS A 212 8.08 11.03 -15.29
CA CYS A 212 7.63 12.41 -15.32
C CYS A 212 6.32 12.58 -16.11
N ASN A 213 5.70 13.76 -16.04
CA ASN A 213 4.65 14.16 -16.97
C ASN A 213 5.25 14.49 -18.37
N GLU A 214 4.42 14.87 -19.33
CA GLU A 214 4.87 15.18 -20.70
C GLU A 214 5.78 16.42 -20.80
N PHE A 215 5.85 17.22 -19.75
CA PHE A 215 6.71 18.42 -19.65
C PHE A 215 7.95 18.17 -18.77
N GLY A 216 8.27 16.93 -18.44
CA GLY A 216 9.41 16.56 -17.58
C GLY A 216 9.16 16.74 -16.07
N GLY A 217 8.03 17.31 -15.66
CA GLY A 217 7.72 17.60 -14.26
C GLY A 217 7.16 16.41 -13.47
N PHE A 218 6.98 16.62 -12.16
CA PHE A 218 6.49 15.61 -11.21
C PHE A 218 5.13 15.02 -11.60
N LEU A 219 5.02 13.69 -11.54
CA LEU A 219 3.78 12.96 -11.79
C LEU A 219 2.96 12.85 -10.49
N THR A 220 1.89 13.63 -10.35
CA THR A 220 1.04 13.61 -9.16
C THR A 220 0.35 12.27 -8.94
N GLU A 221 -0.13 12.00 -7.73
CA GLU A 221 -0.83 10.75 -7.38
C GLU A 221 -2.07 10.53 -8.27
N ASN A 222 -2.85 11.58 -8.48
CA ASN A 222 -4.03 11.50 -9.32
C ASN A 222 -3.68 11.36 -10.81
N ALA A 223 -2.63 12.05 -11.28
CA ALA A 223 -2.17 11.93 -12.66
C ALA A 223 -1.67 10.52 -12.98
N LEU A 224 -0.87 9.91 -12.09
CA LEU A 224 -0.44 8.51 -12.25
C LEU A 224 -1.64 7.57 -12.24
N ARG A 225 -2.57 7.73 -11.30
CA ARG A 225 -3.78 6.89 -11.23
C ARG A 225 -4.58 6.97 -12.53
N LEU A 226 -4.88 8.18 -13.02
CA LEU A 226 -5.63 8.38 -14.26
C LEU A 226 -4.87 7.85 -15.49
N ALA A 227 -3.55 8.01 -15.53
CA ALA A 227 -2.71 7.49 -16.60
C ALA A 227 -2.80 5.95 -16.70
N ILE A 228 -2.74 5.23 -15.58
CA ILE A 228 -2.87 3.76 -15.55
C ILE A 228 -4.31 3.34 -15.88
N VAL A 229 -5.33 4.04 -15.37
CA VAL A 229 -6.73 3.80 -15.78
C VAL A 229 -6.89 3.88 -17.30
N LYS A 230 -6.42 4.99 -17.90
CA LYS A 230 -6.52 5.20 -19.34
C LYS A 230 -5.74 4.15 -20.13
N TYR A 231 -4.52 3.81 -19.66
CA TYR A 231 -3.66 2.81 -20.28
C TYR A 231 -4.30 1.42 -20.28
N ASN A 232 -4.83 0.96 -19.14
CA ASN A 232 -5.47 -0.34 -19.03
C ASN A 232 -6.74 -0.41 -19.90
N ASN A 233 -7.60 0.62 -19.82
CA ASN A 233 -8.84 0.67 -20.62
C ASN A 233 -8.56 0.69 -22.13
N SER A 234 -7.53 1.41 -22.60
CA SER A 234 -7.17 1.43 -24.03
C SER A 234 -6.70 0.07 -24.55
N ARG A 235 -6.34 -0.85 -23.64
CA ARG A 235 -5.93 -2.22 -23.93
C ARG A 235 -7.02 -3.26 -23.61
N GLY A 236 -8.26 -2.82 -23.35
CA GLY A 236 -9.38 -3.70 -23.04
C GLY A 236 -9.34 -4.35 -21.67
N VAL A 237 -8.49 -3.86 -20.75
CA VAL A 237 -8.40 -4.38 -19.39
C VAL A 237 -9.19 -3.48 -18.44
N GLU A 238 -10.28 -3.99 -17.91
CA GLU A 238 -11.20 -3.25 -17.04
C GLU A 238 -10.62 -2.92 -15.66
N ARG A 239 -9.69 -3.72 -15.21
CA ARG A 239 -9.00 -3.56 -13.92
C ARG A 239 -8.01 -2.41 -13.99
N THR A 240 -8.30 -1.31 -13.29
CA THR A 240 -7.60 -0.02 -13.50
C THR A 240 -6.80 0.46 -12.29
N SER A 241 -6.78 -0.28 -11.18
CA SER A 241 -6.04 0.12 -9.99
C SER A 241 -4.56 -0.28 -10.08
N ILE A 242 -3.67 0.52 -9.46
CA ILE A 242 -2.24 0.24 -9.37
C ILE A 242 -1.94 -0.85 -8.32
N HIS A 243 -2.73 -0.93 -7.26
CA HIS A 243 -2.51 -1.90 -6.19
C HIS A 243 -2.57 -3.37 -6.61
N PRO A 244 -3.44 -3.80 -7.53
CA PRO A 244 -3.43 -5.16 -8.06
C PRO A 244 -2.09 -5.57 -8.67
N PHE A 245 -1.32 -4.70 -9.33
CA PHE A 245 0.04 -5.04 -9.80
C PHE A 245 0.94 -5.50 -8.67
N ARG A 246 0.88 -4.82 -7.52
CA ARG A 246 1.64 -5.21 -6.34
C ARG A 246 1.19 -6.55 -5.75
N HIS A 247 -0.11 -6.83 -5.77
CA HIS A 247 -0.65 -8.12 -5.33
C HIS A 247 -0.27 -9.23 -6.31
N THR A 248 -0.36 -8.95 -7.61
CA THR A 248 0.05 -9.88 -8.67
C THR A 248 1.55 -10.19 -8.59
N PHE A 249 2.40 -9.16 -8.43
CA PHE A 249 3.84 -9.38 -8.23
C PHE A 249 4.11 -10.29 -7.04
N ALA A 250 3.50 -10.01 -5.89
CA ALA A 250 3.73 -10.81 -4.68
C ALA A 250 3.28 -12.26 -4.84
N ARG A 251 2.11 -12.48 -5.46
CA ARG A 251 1.61 -13.82 -5.75
C ARG A 251 2.54 -14.55 -6.71
N LYS A 252 2.79 -13.97 -7.88
CA LYS A 252 3.65 -14.61 -8.89
C LYS A 252 5.03 -14.90 -8.36
N TYR A 253 5.62 -13.98 -7.58
CA TYR A 253 6.93 -14.17 -6.99
C TYR A 253 6.97 -15.36 -6.03
N LEU A 254 5.96 -15.51 -5.16
CA LEU A 254 5.92 -16.60 -4.16
C LEU A 254 5.47 -17.93 -4.75
N VAL A 255 4.45 -17.92 -5.60
CA VAL A 255 3.76 -19.12 -6.06
C VAL A 255 4.36 -19.57 -7.41
N ASP A 256 4.24 -18.72 -8.45
CA ASP A 256 4.58 -19.13 -9.81
C ASP A 256 6.11 -19.22 -10.03
N CYS A 257 6.89 -18.39 -9.32
CA CYS A 257 8.35 -18.32 -9.45
C CYS A 257 9.11 -18.99 -8.30
N GLY A 258 8.45 -19.50 -7.26
CA GLY A 258 9.08 -20.18 -6.14
C GLY A 258 9.99 -19.29 -5.29
N GLY A 259 9.76 -17.98 -5.28
CA GLY A 259 10.56 -17.02 -4.51
C GLY A 259 10.29 -17.11 -3.01
N ASP A 260 11.28 -16.76 -2.19
CA ASP A 260 11.13 -16.80 -0.75
C ASP A 260 10.47 -15.54 -0.16
N ALA A 261 9.79 -15.70 0.98
CA ALA A 261 9.04 -14.63 1.63
C ALA A 261 9.92 -13.52 2.23
N PHE A 262 11.17 -13.80 2.61
CA PHE A 262 12.07 -12.79 3.16
C PHE A 262 12.62 -11.88 2.07
N SER A 263 13.01 -12.44 0.92
CA SER A 263 13.39 -11.68 -0.26
C SER A 263 12.23 -10.83 -0.75
N LEU A 264 11.00 -11.38 -0.81
CA LEU A 264 9.81 -10.61 -1.15
C LEU A 264 9.58 -9.46 -0.17
N GLN A 265 9.75 -9.68 1.14
CA GLN A 265 9.64 -8.65 2.15
C GLN A 265 10.60 -7.48 1.88
N GLN A 266 11.85 -7.79 1.55
CA GLN A 266 12.88 -6.77 1.27
C GLN A 266 12.56 -6.00 -0.01
N ILE A 267 12.27 -6.70 -1.12
CA ILE A 267 11.94 -6.09 -2.42
C ILE A 267 10.74 -5.15 -2.28
N MET A 268 9.68 -5.60 -1.63
CA MET A 268 8.45 -4.81 -1.45
C MET A 268 8.58 -3.73 -0.37
N GLY A 269 9.63 -3.70 0.43
CA GLY A 269 9.80 -2.75 1.54
C GLY A 269 8.72 -2.89 2.61
N HIS A 270 8.40 -4.13 3.01
CA HIS A 270 7.50 -4.40 4.11
C HIS A 270 8.20 -4.23 5.45
N SER A 271 7.65 -3.40 6.33
CA SER A 271 8.22 -3.17 7.68
C SER A 271 8.12 -4.38 8.59
N THR A 272 7.19 -5.30 8.34
CA THR A 272 6.98 -6.52 9.12
C THR A 272 6.70 -7.71 8.21
N LEU A 273 7.14 -8.89 8.63
CA LEU A 273 6.85 -10.15 7.96
C LEU A 273 5.33 -10.44 7.91
N LYS A 274 4.57 -9.93 8.89
CA LYS A 274 3.11 -10.05 8.91
C LYS A 274 2.46 -9.51 7.63
N MET A 275 3.02 -8.45 7.03
CA MET A 275 2.51 -7.91 5.76
C MET A 275 2.77 -8.85 4.59
N THR A 276 3.90 -9.57 4.58
CA THR A 276 4.24 -10.57 3.56
C THR A 276 3.45 -11.86 3.79
N ARG A 277 3.29 -12.29 5.04
CA ARG A 277 2.51 -13.47 5.42
C ARG A 277 1.07 -13.43 4.89
N HIS A 278 0.50 -12.24 4.74
CA HIS A 278 -0.82 -12.08 4.13
C HIS A 278 -0.89 -12.62 2.69
N TYR A 279 0.22 -12.62 1.96
CA TYR A 279 0.32 -13.24 0.64
C TYR A 279 0.58 -14.75 0.72
N CYS A 280 1.32 -15.22 1.73
CA CYS A 280 1.58 -16.66 1.92
C CYS A 280 0.32 -17.44 2.32
N ASN A 281 -0.56 -16.85 3.15
CA ASN A 281 -1.75 -17.53 3.65
C ASN A 281 -2.85 -17.73 2.59
N LEU A 282 -2.76 -17.08 1.44
CA LEU A 282 -3.76 -17.19 0.36
C LEU A 282 -3.58 -18.45 -0.50
N PHE A 283 -2.51 -19.24 -0.29
CA PHE A 283 -2.06 -20.26 -1.26
C PHE A 283 -1.67 -21.57 -0.57
N ASN A 284 -2.49 -22.06 0.38
CA ASN A 284 -2.24 -23.34 1.05
C ASN A 284 -2.26 -24.56 0.11
N ASP A 285 -2.93 -24.46 -1.05
CA ASP A 285 -3.04 -25.57 -2.00
C ASP A 285 -1.70 -25.85 -2.72
N ASP A 286 -0.80 -24.85 -2.78
CA ASP A 286 0.51 -24.98 -3.42
C ASP A 286 1.60 -25.57 -2.48
N ILE A 287 1.27 -25.89 -1.22
CA ILE A 287 2.24 -26.43 -0.24
C ILE A 287 2.82 -27.76 -0.72
N ILE A 288 1.99 -28.62 -1.34
CA ILE A 288 2.39 -29.96 -1.77
C ILE A 288 3.38 -29.87 -2.93
N GLU A 289 3.10 -29.03 -3.95
CA GLU A 289 3.99 -28.85 -5.09
C GLU A 289 5.32 -28.19 -4.66
N ASN A 290 5.26 -27.18 -3.82
CA ASN A 290 6.43 -26.53 -3.25
C ASN A 290 7.25 -27.49 -2.37
N HIS A 291 6.60 -28.40 -1.63
CA HIS A 291 7.32 -29.39 -0.83
C HIS A 291 8.12 -30.36 -1.70
N GLU A 292 7.57 -30.83 -2.80
CA GLU A 292 8.29 -31.72 -3.74
C GLU A 292 9.52 -31.04 -4.33
N GLN A 293 9.43 -29.74 -4.65
CA GLN A 293 10.56 -28.97 -5.19
C GLN A 293 11.66 -28.69 -4.16
N HIS A 294 11.29 -28.47 -2.89
CA HIS A 294 12.21 -28.03 -1.82
C HIS A 294 12.54 -29.14 -0.81
N SER A 295 11.97 -30.34 -0.96
CA SER A 295 12.25 -31.47 -0.08
C SER A 295 13.74 -31.90 -0.21
N PRO A 296 14.51 -31.91 0.88
CA PRO A 296 15.89 -32.42 0.84
C PRO A 296 15.96 -33.87 0.35
N LEU A 297 14.95 -34.67 0.69
CA LEU A 297 14.85 -36.05 0.21
C LEU A 297 14.68 -36.10 -1.31
N ALA A 298 13.75 -35.32 -1.87
CA ALA A 298 13.50 -35.27 -3.30
C ALA A 298 14.74 -34.80 -4.08
N GLN A 299 15.47 -33.81 -3.55
CA GLN A 299 16.72 -33.32 -4.17
C GLN A 299 17.85 -34.36 -4.14
N LEU A 300 18.04 -35.05 -3.00
CA LEU A 300 19.08 -36.07 -2.84
C LEU A 300 18.78 -37.34 -3.66
N THR A 301 17.52 -37.66 -3.89
CA THR A 301 17.13 -38.86 -4.67
C THR A 301 17.06 -38.60 -6.17
N ARG A 302 16.88 -37.37 -6.64
CA ARG A 302 16.96 -37.00 -8.06
C ARG A 302 18.33 -37.32 -8.70
N SER A 303 19.40 -37.22 -7.92
CA SER A 303 20.78 -37.52 -8.40
C SER A 303 21.13 -39.02 -8.38
N LYS A 304 20.30 -39.90 -7.81
CA LYS A 304 20.54 -41.34 -7.68
C LYS A 304 19.38 -42.19 -8.24
N ARG A 305 19.07 -42.08 -9.51
CA ARG A 305 18.37 -43.18 -10.18
C ARG A 305 19.38 -44.29 -10.49
N GLN A 306 19.81 -45.02 -9.47
CA GLN A 306 20.45 -46.31 -9.69
C GLN A 306 19.36 -47.34 -10.00
N THR A 307 19.44 -47.88 -11.22
CA THR A 307 18.60 -49.00 -11.64
C THR A 307 18.99 -50.21 -10.78
N ILE A 308 18.11 -50.62 -9.88
CA ILE A 308 18.27 -51.93 -9.21
C ILE A 308 17.99 -52.97 -10.30
N LYS A 309 19.07 -53.62 -10.80
CA LYS A 309 18.92 -54.81 -11.62
C LYS A 309 18.36 -55.93 -10.76
N LYS A 310 17.20 -56.51 -11.20
CA LYS A 310 16.67 -57.73 -10.65
C LYS A 310 17.55 -58.91 -10.98
#